data_a1a77091238d4f88628d11fbf07af440
#
_entry.id   a1a77091238d4f88628d11fbf07af440
#
_cell.length_a   1.000
_cell.length_b   1.000
_cell.length_c   1.000
_cell.angle_alpha   90.00
_cell.angle_beta   90.00
_cell.angle_gamma   90.00
#
_symmetry.space_group_name_H-M   'P 1'
#
loop_
_entity.id
_entity.type
_entity.pdbx_description
1 polymer ?
#
loop_
_entity_poly.entity_id
_entity_poly.type
_entity_poly.pdbx_seq_one_letter_code
_entity_poly.pdbx_strand_id
1 'polypeptide(L)'
;GKLAANSGVDIGDVDVTSTVQPTGHGTIAHGSNTAVSDTTAERMDVGSTPCKHIDIMAAIANTGIIYVGGSGVTAATGIALYPGDVYSIDFDNGGDIYVISSVDGEDVQWVSYN
;
A
#
# COMPACT_ATOMS: atom_id res chain seq x y z
N GLY A 1 -42.50 18.38 21.05
CA GLY A 1 -42.62 17.90 20.80
C GLY A 1 -42.32 18.02 20.68
N LYS A 2 -42.02 17.84 21.02
CA LYS A 2 -41.84 17.53 20.79
C LYS A 2 -41.34 17.39 20.44
N LEU A 3 -40.98 17.24 20.82
CA LEU A 3 -40.67 16.80 20.40
C LEU A 3 -40.13 16.62 20.09
N ALA A 4 -40.13 16.58 20.50
CA ALA A 4 -39.82 15.98 20.14
C ALA A 4 -39.21 15.90 19.75
N ALA A 5 -39.02 15.90 20.09
CA ALA A 5 -38.69 15.42 19.68
C ALA A 5 -38.07 15.46 19.25
N ASN A 6 -37.64 15.38 19.46
CA ASN A 6 -37.34 15.04 18.93
C ASN A 6 -36.88 15.01 18.55
N SER A 7 -36.70 14.96 19.00
CA SER A 7 -36.50 14.51 18.57
C SER A 7 -35.99 14.53 18.06
N GLY A 8 -35.70 14.62 18.33
CA GLY A 8 -35.39 14.05 17.88
C GLY A 8 -34.61 14.19 17.51
N VAL A 9 -34.41 14.08 17.77
CA VAL A 9 -34.02 13.77 17.36
C VAL A 9 -33.31 13.74 17.02
N ASP A 10 -33.07 13.58 17.37
CA ASP A 10 -32.55 13.15 16.93
C ASP A 10 -32.08 12.98 16.52
N ILE A 11 -31.94 12.92 16.88
CA ILE A 11 -31.57 12.37 16.34
C ILE A 11 -30.93 12.24 15.92
N GLY A 12 -30.78 12.16 16.13
CA GLY A 12 -30.21 11.49 15.69
C GLY A 12 -29.38 11.52 15.43
N ASP A 13 -29.21 11.27 15.73
CA ASP A 13 -28.54 10.92 15.40
C ASP A 13 -27.86 10.70 15.07
N VAL A 14 -27.72 10.64 15.32
CA VAL A 14 -27.13 10.08 14.91
C VAL A 14 -26.47 9.78 14.53
N ASP A 15 -26.43 9.54 14.83
CA ASP A 15 -25.85 8.95 14.40
C ASP A 15 -25.18 8.89 13.87
N VAL A 16 -25.08 8.91 14.04
CA VAL A 16 -24.38 8.60 13.43
C VAL A 16 -23.60 8.68 13.23
N THR A 17 -23.38 8.54 13.61
CA THR A 17 -22.65 8.42 13.36
C THR A 17 -21.87 8.17 13.31
N SER A 18 -21.78 7.88 13.71
CA SER A 18 -21.02 7.45 13.58
C SER A 18 -20.45 7.09 12.99
N THR A 19 -20.19 6.89 12.97
CA THR A 19 -19.58 6.52 12.42
C THR A 19 -18.84 6.86 11.77
N VAL A 20 -18.49 7.27 11.71
CA VAL A 20 -17.69 7.60 11.05
C VAL A 20 -16.54 7.90 11.44
N GLN A 21 -16.01 7.37 11.87
CA GLN A 21 -14.93 7.55 12.25
C GLN A 21 -13.98 7.25 11.47
N PRO A 22 -13.28 7.65 11.34
CA PRO A 22 -12.33 7.48 10.56
C PRO A 22 -11.35 7.14 10.82
N THR A 23 -10.92 6.96 10.56
CA THR A 23 -10.02 6.97 10.17
C THR A 23 -8.89 6.32 10.47
N GLY A 24 -8.62 5.68 11.34
CA GLY A 24 -7.47 4.88 11.63
C GLY A 24 -7.54 3.57 10.92
N HIS A 25 -6.42 2.96 10.68
CA HIS A 25 -6.33 1.61 10.19
C HIS A 25 -6.25 0.65 11.37
N GLY A 26 -6.94 -0.47 11.30
CA GLY A 26 -7.02 -1.41 12.41
C GLY A 26 -5.86 -2.39 12.48
N THR A 27 -5.16 -2.63 11.38
CA THR A 27 -4.06 -3.61 11.32
C THR A 27 -2.94 -3.09 10.46
N ILE A 28 -1.72 -3.53 10.80
CA ILE A 28 -0.51 -3.25 10.04
C ILE A 28 0.15 -4.57 9.68
N ALA A 29 0.62 -4.69 8.46
CA ALA A 29 1.36 -5.85 8.00
C ALA A 29 2.63 -5.37 7.31
N HIS A 30 3.59 -6.28 7.15
CA HIS A 30 4.84 -5.95 6.49
C HIS A 30 5.38 -7.17 5.75
N GLY A 31 6.30 -6.92 4.85
CA GLY A 31 6.94 -7.98 4.12
C GLY A 31 8.08 -7.45 3.26
N SER A 32 8.71 -8.37 2.54
CA SER A 32 9.79 -8.03 1.64
C SER A 32 9.84 -9.02 0.48
N ASN A 33 10.39 -8.55 -0.65
CA ASN A 33 10.84 -9.40 -1.74
C ASN A 33 12.34 -9.20 -1.86
N THR A 34 13.10 -10.27 -1.64
CA THR A 34 14.56 -10.18 -1.52
C THR A 34 15.30 -10.67 -2.76
N ALA A 35 14.61 -10.86 -3.86
CA ALA A 35 15.20 -11.37 -5.09
C ALA A 35 14.50 -10.79 -6.31
N VAL A 36 14.32 -9.47 -6.32
CA VAL A 36 13.64 -8.80 -7.43
C VAL A 36 14.43 -8.99 -8.72
N SER A 37 13.75 -9.50 -9.75
CA SER A 37 14.36 -9.76 -11.05
C SER A 37 14.65 -8.47 -11.80
N ASP A 38 15.70 -8.47 -12.60
CA ASP A 38 16.03 -7.38 -13.53
C ASP A 38 15.49 -7.60 -14.95
N THR A 39 14.88 -8.76 -15.21
CA THR A 39 14.39 -9.12 -16.54
C THR A 39 12.88 -9.28 -16.62
N THR A 40 12.22 -9.59 -15.51
CA THR A 40 10.79 -9.90 -15.49
C THR A 40 10.14 -9.22 -14.30
N ALA A 41 9.09 -8.44 -14.54
CA ALA A 41 8.30 -7.87 -13.46
C ALA A 41 7.65 -8.99 -12.66
N GLU A 42 7.70 -8.86 -11.33
CA GLU A 42 7.14 -9.86 -10.43
C GLU A 42 6.34 -9.18 -9.32
N ARG A 43 5.48 -9.95 -8.68
CA ARG A 43 4.65 -9.42 -7.60
C ARG A 43 5.53 -9.02 -6.44
N MET A 44 5.30 -7.82 -5.92
CA MET A 44 5.99 -7.35 -4.74
C MET A 44 5.63 -8.22 -3.54
N ASP A 45 4.34 -8.50 -3.38
CA ASP A 45 3.81 -9.32 -2.30
C ASP A 45 3.22 -10.61 -2.87
N VAL A 46 4.00 -11.66 -2.91
CA VAL A 46 3.52 -12.95 -3.41
C VAL A 46 2.45 -13.56 -2.52
N GLY A 47 2.38 -13.14 -1.26
CA GLY A 47 1.37 -13.61 -0.31
C GLY A 47 0.01 -12.96 -0.50
N SER A 48 -0.07 -11.84 -1.22
CA SER A 48 -1.31 -11.15 -1.50
C SER A 48 -2.01 -10.65 -0.22
N THR A 49 -1.63 -9.48 0.26
CA THR A 49 -2.15 -8.91 1.50
C THR A 49 -3.17 -7.80 1.21
N PRO A 50 -4.46 -8.02 1.50
CA PRO A 50 -5.46 -6.96 1.37
C PRO A 50 -5.15 -5.80 2.30
N CYS A 51 -5.34 -4.58 1.82
CA CYS A 51 -5.02 -3.39 2.59
C CYS A 51 -5.75 -2.17 2.03
N LYS A 52 -5.51 -1.02 2.63
CA LYS A 52 -6.04 0.28 2.18
C LYS A 52 -4.93 1.24 1.80
N HIS A 53 -3.75 1.05 2.36
CA HIS A 53 -2.59 1.89 2.09
C HIS A 53 -1.33 1.06 2.21
N ILE A 54 -0.33 1.37 1.38
CA ILE A 54 0.98 0.70 1.39
C ILE A 54 2.07 1.74 1.29
N ASP A 55 3.11 1.57 2.12
CA ASP A 55 4.38 2.26 1.99
C ASP A 55 5.42 1.25 1.50
N ILE A 56 6.10 1.59 0.41
CA ILE A 56 7.06 0.72 -0.25
C ILE A 56 8.43 1.39 -0.22
N MET A 57 9.45 0.65 0.15
CA MET A 57 10.81 1.17 0.19
C MET A 57 11.77 0.24 -0.57
N ALA A 58 12.61 0.83 -1.41
CA ALA A 58 13.77 0.13 -1.93
C ALA A 58 14.77 0.00 -0.78
N ALA A 59 15.27 -1.20 -0.53
CA ALA A 59 16.14 -1.44 0.60
C ALA A 59 17.39 -0.56 0.53
N ILE A 60 17.82 -0.06 1.68
CA ILE A 60 18.95 0.85 1.77
C ILE A 60 20.23 0.22 1.22
N ALA A 61 20.38 -1.09 1.39
CA ALA A 61 21.56 -1.81 0.93
C ALA A 61 21.57 -2.12 -0.57
N ASN A 62 20.51 -1.79 -1.29
CA ASN A 62 20.46 -2.01 -2.73
C ASN A 62 21.56 -1.23 -3.44
N THR A 63 22.03 -1.78 -4.56
CA THR A 63 23.00 -1.11 -5.43
C THR A 63 22.36 -0.56 -6.69
N GLY A 64 21.16 -1.01 -7.01
CA GLY A 64 20.40 -0.57 -8.18
C GLY A 64 19.08 0.07 -7.80
N ILE A 65 18.21 0.18 -8.79
CA ILE A 65 16.94 0.89 -8.68
C ILE A 65 15.80 -0.12 -8.73
N ILE A 66 14.79 0.06 -7.89
CA ILE A 66 13.54 -0.70 -7.94
C ILE A 66 12.52 0.14 -8.70
N TYR A 67 11.86 -0.46 -9.67
CA TYR A 67 10.78 0.18 -10.42
C TYR A 67 9.45 -0.46 -10.03
N VAL A 68 8.47 0.36 -9.69
CA VAL A 68 7.19 -0.09 -9.16
C VAL A 68 6.09 0.24 -10.16
N GLY A 69 5.18 -0.69 -10.37
CA GLY A 69 4.04 -0.46 -11.27
C GLY A 69 3.09 -1.65 -11.29
N GLY A 70 2.36 -1.79 -12.38
CA GLY A 70 1.46 -2.89 -12.62
C GLY A 70 2.17 -4.08 -13.28
N SER A 71 1.42 -5.08 -13.71
CA SER A 71 1.95 -6.38 -14.15
C SER A 71 2.89 -6.31 -15.36
N GLY A 72 2.87 -5.23 -16.10
CA GLY A 72 3.76 -5.04 -17.25
C GLY A 72 4.86 -4.03 -17.01
N VAL A 73 5.17 -3.70 -15.77
CA VAL A 73 6.13 -2.64 -15.45
C VAL A 73 7.52 -2.97 -15.98
N THR A 74 8.20 -1.94 -16.48
CA THR A 74 9.59 -2.02 -16.94
C THR A 74 10.38 -0.86 -16.33
N ALA A 75 11.69 -0.88 -16.53
CA ALA A 75 12.54 0.22 -16.10
C ALA A 75 12.18 1.56 -16.77
N ALA A 76 11.52 1.51 -17.91
CA ALA A 76 11.13 2.71 -18.63
C ALA A 76 9.76 3.24 -18.21
N THR A 77 8.93 2.43 -17.54
CA THR A 77 7.52 2.76 -17.27
C THR A 77 7.17 2.80 -15.80
N GLY A 78 8.01 2.28 -14.92
CA GLY A 78 7.73 2.22 -13.49
C GLY A 78 8.16 3.50 -12.75
N ILE A 79 7.72 3.59 -11.51
CA ILE A 79 8.20 4.61 -10.57
C ILE A 79 9.55 4.14 -10.02
N ALA A 80 10.59 4.93 -10.21
CA ALA A 80 11.95 4.58 -9.81
C ALA A 80 12.16 4.87 -8.32
N LEU A 81 12.57 3.86 -7.58
CA LEU A 81 12.96 3.97 -6.18
C LEU A 81 14.45 3.66 -6.06
N TYR A 82 15.24 4.66 -5.72
CA TYR A 82 16.66 4.50 -5.40
C TYR A 82 16.79 3.93 -4.00
N PRO A 83 17.94 3.37 -3.63
CA PRO A 83 18.12 2.78 -2.30
C PRO A 83 17.67 3.76 -1.21
N GLY A 84 16.73 3.32 -0.37
CA GLY A 84 16.18 4.14 0.70
C GLY A 84 14.98 5.00 0.33
N ASP A 85 14.61 5.08 -0.93
CA ASP A 85 13.43 5.84 -1.36
C ASP A 85 12.15 5.11 -0.97
N VAL A 86 11.13 5.89 -0.61
CA VAL A 86 9.82 5.40 -0.20
C VAL A 86 8.76 5.90 -1.16
N TYR A 87 7.85 5.00 -1.53
CA TYR A 87 6.67 5.32 -2.33
C TYR A 87 5.41 4.93 -1.55
N SER A 88 4.53 5.88 -1.32
CA SER A 88 3.30 5.67 -0.57
C SER A 88 2.10 5.72 -1.51
N ILE A 89 1.20 4.76 -1.40
CA ILE A 89 0.03 4.69 -2.27
C ILE A 89 -1.16 4.08 -1.53
N ASP A 90 -2.35 4.62 -1.79
CA ASP A 90 -3.60 3.99 -1.39
C ASP A 90 -3.90 2.88 -2.39
N PHE A 91 -3.93 1.65 -1.93
CA PHE A 91 -4.15 0.51 -2.78
C PHE A 91 -4.73 -0.64 -1.97
N ASP A 92 -5.46 -1.53 -2.62
CA ASP A 92 -6.26 -2.53 -1.91
C ASP A 92 -5.56 -3.88 -1.73
N ASN A 93 -4.44 -4.11 -2.39
CA ASN A 93 -3.72 -5.37 -2.24
C ASN A 93 -2.27 -5.24 -2.75
N GLY A 94 -1.31 -5.52 -1.87
CA GLY A 94 0.10 -5.52 -2.24
C GLY A 94 0.46 -6.55 -3.30
N GLY A 95 -0.34 -7.60 -3.45
CA GLY A 95 -0.13 -8.63 -4.47
C GLY A 95 -0.42 -8.15 -5.90
N ASP A 96 -1.08 -7.02 -6.06
CA ASP A 96 -1.34 -6.44 -7.37
C ASP A 96 -0.31 -5.38 -7.78
N ILE A 97 0.67 -5.15 -6.93
CA ILE A 97 1.79 -4.26 -7.22
C ILE A 97 2.94 -5.12 -7.75
N TYR A 98 3.53 -4.70 -8.86
CA TYR A 98 4.64 -5.39 -9.48
C TYR A 98 5.91 -4.55 -9.41
N VAL A 99 7.03 -5.24 -9.34
CA VAL A 99 8.35 -4.61 -9.23
C VAL A 99 9.32 -5.27 -10.19
N ILE A 100 10.28 -4.49 -10.64
CA ILE A 100 11.41 -4.94 -11.43
C ILE A 100 12.61 -4.09 -11.02
N SER A 101 13.81 -4.62 -11.08
CA SER A 101 14.99 -3.87 -10.68
C SER A 101 15.98 -3.67 -11.82
N SER A 102 16.89 -2.72 -11.66
CA SER A 102 17.97 -2.51 -12.62
C SER A 102 19.09 -3.51 -12.44
N VAL A 103 19.17 -4.16 -11.28
CA VAL A 103 20.17 -5.17 -10.94
C VAL A 103 19.44 -6.37 -10.35
N ASP A 104 19.80 -7.56 -10.80
CA ASP A 104 19.16 -8.79 -10.34
C ASP A 104 19.45 -9.04 -8.85
N GLY A 105 18.41 -9.46 -8.11
CA GLY A 105 18.57 -9.83 -6.72
C GLY A 105 18.46 -8.67 -5.73
N GLU A 106 17.94 -7.52 -6.14
CA GLU A 106 17.71 -6.40 -5.24
C GLU A 106 16.51 -6.66 -4.31
N ASP A 107 16.39 -5.86 -3.26
CA ASP A 107 15.37 -6.02 -2.22
C ASP A 107 14.37 -4.87 -2.24
N VAL A 108 13.10 -5.20 -2.01
CA VAL A 108 12.03 -4.23 -1.76
C VAL A 108 11.31 -4.63 -0.49
N GLN A 109 10.94 -3.64 0.31
CA GLN A 109 10.23 -3.84 1.58
C GLN A 109 8.95 -3.02 1.56
N TRP A 110 7.94 -3.48 2.29
CA TRP A 110 6.70 -2.72 2.40
C TRP A 110 6.06 -2.88 3.76
N VAL A 111 5.23 -1.89 4.09
CA VAL A 111 4.32 -1.92 5.22
C VAL A 111 2.93 -1.59 4.69
N SER A 112 1.94 -2.37 5.04
CA SER A 112 0.56 -2.15 4.62
C SER A 112 -0.35 -1.92 5.82
N TYR A 113 -1.42 -1.17 5.59
CA TYR A 113 -2.36 -0.76 6.62
C TYR A 113 -3.78 -1.11 6.17
N ASN A 114 -4.51 -1.79 7.02
CA ASN A 114 -5.87 -2.20 6.68
C ASN A 114 -6.90 -1.76 7.73
#